data_a16b3863da59c20d49e03ca68fc04359
#
_entry.id   a16b3863da59c20d49e03ca68fc04359
#
_cell.length_a   1.000
_cell.length_b   1.000
_cell.length_c   1.000
_cell.angle_alpha   90.00
_cell.angle_beta   90.00
_cell.angle_gamma   90.00
#
_symmetry.space_group_name_H-M   'P 1'
#
loop_
_entity.id
_entity.type
_entity.pdbx_description
1 polymer ?
#
loop_
_entity_poly.entity_id
_entity_poly.type
_entity_poly.pdbx_seq_one_letter_code
_entity_poly.pdbx_strand_id
1 'polypeptide(L)'
;KKKYPNLKVLVSLGGLGGCETCSEVFSTVQGRIDFAVSTAKIIETFDADGIDLDWEYPAISGYPGHKYQPEDRENFTDLVVQLQNYMKQGDILSFAAGASTRFFENSVEWDKVMPLVDNVNLMTYDFFGSGSSKTGHHTALSSNAFQDRSAEASIKALIDLGVNPKKIFIG
;
A
#
# COMPACT_ATOMS: atom_id res chain seq x y z
N LYS A 1 -18.61 -2.68 15.22
CA LYS A 1 -17.84 -2.91 16.44
C LYS A 1 -18.69 -3.42 17.62
N LYS A 2 -19.80 -2.76 17.99
CA LYS A 2 -20.62 -3.18 19.16
C LYS A 2 -20.98 -4.67 19.19
N LYS A 3 -21.30 -5.28 18.02
CA LYS A 3 -21.64 -6.71 17.91
C LYS A 3 -20.41 -7.60 17.90
N TYR A 4 -19.26 -7.09 17.45
CA TYR A 4 -18.01 -7.82 17.29
C TYR A 4 -16.86 -6.99 17.87
N PRO A 5 -16.65 -7.02 19.20
CA PRO A 5 -15.70 -6.11 19.86
C PRO A 5 -14.23 -6.34 19.49
N ASN A 6 -13.91 -7.54 19.01
CA ASN A 6 -12.55 -7.88 18.55
C ASN A 6 -12.28 -7.54 17.07
N LEU A 7 -13.33 -7.11 16.32
CA LEU A 7 -13.17 -6.73 14.93
C LEU A 7 -12.45 -5.39 14.84
N LYS A 8 -11.37 -5.35 14.06
CA LYS A 8 -10.67 -4.13 13.69
C LYS A 8 -11.23 -3.59 12.37
N VAL A 9 -11.49 -2.30 12.34
CA VAL A 9 -12.07 -1.61 11.17
C VAL A 9 -11.16 -0.47 10.80
N LEU A 10 -10.53 -0.55 9.63
CA LEU A 10 -9.68 0.51 9.08
C LEU A 10 -10.45 1.26 7.99
N VAL A 11 -10.16 2.56 7.88
CA VAL A 11 -10.55 3.32 6.70
C VAL A 11 -9.51 3.08 5.62
N SER A 12 -9.91 2.61 4.45
CA SER A 12 -9.01 2.51 3.29
C SER A 12 -9.13 3.77 2.45
N LEU A 13 -7.99 4.33 2.04
CA LEU A 13 -7.92 5.57 1.28
C LEU A 13 -7.16 5.37 0.00
N GLY A 14 -7.79 5.68 -1.12
CA GLY A 14 -7.22 5.53 -2.46
C GLY A 14 -7.93 4.46 -3.28
N GLY A 15 -7.18 3.46 -3.70
CA GLY A 15 -7.63 2.44 -4.65
C GLY A 15 -7.45 2.86 -6.10
N LEU A 16 -7.76 1.94 -7.02
CA LEU A 16 -7.62 2.17 -8.46
C LEU A 16 -8.40 3.42 -8.91
N GLY A 17 -7.67 4.45 -9.36
CA GLY A 17 -8.26 5.73 -9.75
C GLY A 17 -8.59 6.68 -8.58
N GLY A 18 -8.47 6.25 -7.34
CA GLY A 18 -8.81 7.05 -6.16
C GLY A 18 -7.73 8.01 -5.66
N CYS A 19 -6.53 7.97 -6.25
CA CYS A 19 -5.36 8.71 -5.77
C CYS A 19 -4.77 9.67 -6.82
N GLU A 20 -5.63 10.35 -7.59
CA GLU A 20 -5.23 11.25 -8.69
C GLU A 20 -4.26 12.34 -8.25
N THR A 21 -4.48 12.91 -7.06
CA THR A 21 -3.69 14.03 -6.51
C THR A 21 -2.58 13.61 -5.55
N CYS A 22 -2.41 12.33 -5.27
CA CYS A 22 -1.52 11.84 -4.23
C CYS A 22 -0.06 12.28 -4.44
N SER A 23 0.48 12.09 -5.65
CA SER A 23 1.85 12.50 -5.97
C SER A 23 2.07 14.01 -5.76
N GLU A 24 1.09 14.84 -6.14
CA GLU A 24 1.17 16.29 -5.98
C GLU A 24 1.06 16.71 -4.52
N VAL A 25 0.08 16.20 -3.79
CA VAL A 25 -0.16 16.53 -2.38
C VAL A 25 1.01 16.07 -1.50
N PHE A 26 1.46 14.85 -1.70
CA PHE A 26 2.52 14.27 -0.86
C PHE A 26 3.92 14.70 -1.26
N SER A 27 4.10 15.43 -2.36
CA SER A 27 5.38 16.05 -2.71
C SER A 27 5.80 17.15 -1.72
N THR A 28 4.86 17.71 -0.96
CA THR A 28 5.13 18.78 -0.01
C THR A 28 5.05 18.31 1.44
N VAL A 29 5.91 18.85 2.30
CA VAL A 29 5.88 18.60 3.76
C VAL A 29 4.51 18.97 4.34
N GLN A 30 3.96 20.13 3.93
CA GLN A 30 2.67 20.59 4.44
C GLN A 30 1.53 19.66 4.01
N GLY A 31 1.52 19.18 2.76
CA GLY A 31 0.49 18.25 2.27
C GLY A 31 0.51 16.92 3.05
N ARG A 32 1.69 16.39 3.38
CA ARG A 32 1.82 15.20 4.21
C ARG A 32 1.31 15.41 5.63
N ILE A 33 1.62 16.58 6.24
CA ILE A 33 1.12 16.95 7.58
C ILE A 33 -0.40 17.12 7.57
N ASP A 34 -0.95 17.87 6.63
CA ASP A 34 -2.39 18.13 6.54
C ASP A 34 -3.18 16.83 6.34
N PHE A 35 -2.64 15.92 5.52
CA PHE A 35 -3.19 14.60 5.35
C PHE A 35 -3.18 13.79 6.64
N ALA A 36 -2.05 13.75 7.36
CA ALA A 36 -1.91 13.00 8.61
C ALA A 36 -2.87 13.53 9.69
N VAL A 37 -2.99 14.85 9.81
CA VAL A 37 -3.95 15.51 10.74
C VAL A 37 -5.38 15.14 10.37
N SER A 38 -5.74 15.23 9.08
CA SER A 38 -7.07 14.84 8.61
C SER A 38 -7.38 13.38 8.88
N THR A 39 -6.41 12.50 8.63
CA THR A 39 -6.53 11.05 8.88
C THR A 39 -6.80 10.77 10.35
N ALA A 40 -6.01 11.33 11.25
CA ALA A 40 -6.22 11.17 12.70
C ALA A 40 -7.64 11.61 13.13
N LYS A 41 -8.14 12.71 12.56
CA LYS A 41 -9.49 13.19 12.82
C LYS A 41 -10.58 12.25 12.26
N ILE A 42 -10.36 11.66 11.09
CA ILE A 42 -11.28 10.67 10.49
C ILE A 42 -11.34 9.42 11.37
N ILE A 43 -10.20 8.87 11.77
CA ILE A 43 -10.13 7.71 12.66
C ILE A 43 -10.93 7.98 13.95
N GLU A 44 -10.71 9.12 14.58
CA GLU A 44 -11.43 9.51 15.79
C GLU A 44 -12.94 9.70 15.56
N THR A 45 -13.33 10.39 14.49
CA THR A 45 -14.74 10.72 14.19
C THR A 45 -15.57 9.47 13.94
N PHE A 46 -15.01 8.48 13.24
CA PHE A 46 -15.70 7.24 12.88
C PHE A 46 -15.44 6.09 13.86
N ASP A 47 -14.71 6.32 14.93
CA ASP A 47 -14.30 5.26 15.87
C ASP A 47 -13.65 4.08 15.11
N ALA A 48 -12.84 4.40 14.10
CA ALA A 48 -12.06 3.41 13.35
C ALA A 48 -10.84 2.95 14.18
N ASP A 49 -10.22 1.85 13.76
CA ASP A 49 -9.02 1.33 14.44
C ASP A 49 -7.73 1.74 13.73
N GLY A 50 -7.82 2.47 12.61
CA GLY A 50 -6.67 2.91 11.85
C GLY A 50 -6.98 3.22 10.39
N ILE A 51 -5.93 3.27 9.59
CA ILE A 51 -6.00 3.56 8.16
C ILE A 51 -5.21 2.54 7.35
N ASP A 52 -5.69 2.26 6.15
CA ASP A 52 -5.01 1.53 5.10
C ASP A 52 -4.75 2.48 3.92
N LEU A 53 -3.50 2.61 3.49
CA LEU A 53 -3.12 3.46 2.37
C LEU A 53 -3.12 2.65 1.08
N ASP A 54 -3.98 3.00 0.15
CA ASP A 54 -4.06 2.37 -1.17
C ASP A 54 -3.67 3.36 -2.27
N TRP A 55 -2.41 3.79 -2.25
CA TRP A 55 -1.86 4.67 -3.28
C TRP A 55 -1.32 3.86 -4.45
N GLU A 56 -2.00 3.93 -5.58
CA GLU A 56 -1.67 3.18 -6.80
C GLU A 56 -1.18 4.09 -7.93
N TYR A 57 0.14 4.40 -8.00
CA TYR A 57 1.25 3.93 -7.17
C TYR A 57 2.25 5.04 -6.90
N PRO A 58 3.01 5.01 -5.79
CA PRO A 58 4.16 5.88 -5.62
C PRO A 58 5.23 5.57 -6.66
N ALA A 59 5.82 6.59 -7.27
CA ALA A 59 6.99 6.57 -8.15
C ALA A 59 6.85 5.77 -9.46
N ILE A 60 5.73 5.11 -9.71
CA ILE A 60 5.47 4.36 -10.95
C ILE A 60 4.08 4.67 -11.50
N SER A 61 3.88 4.42 -12.80
CA SER A 61 2.57 4.60 -13.42
C SER A 61 1.54 3.64 -12.81
N GLY A 62 0.40 4.19 -12.39
CA GLY A 62 -0.80 3.47 -11.99
C GLY A 62 -1.95 3.74 -12.96
N TYR A 63 -3.08 4.26 -12.44
CA TYR A 63 -4.26 4.57 -13.24
C TYR A 63 -3.93 5.59 -14.36
N PRO A 64 -4.46 5.40 -15.59
CA PRO A 64 -4.17 6.28 -16.71
C PRO A 64 -4.47 7.75 -16.41
N GLY A 65 -3.49 8.62 -16.62
CA GLY A 65 -3.58 10.06 -16.37
C GLY A 65 -3.13 10.51 -14.98
N HIS A 66 -2.98 9.59 -14.02
CA HIS A 66 -2.43 9.94 -12.70
C HIS A 66 -0.95 10.34 -12.81
N LYS A 67 -0.61 11.43 -12.11
CA LYS A 67 0.78 11.88 -11.99
C LYS A 67 1.55 10.94 -11.05
N TYR A 68 2.82 10.74 -11.34
CA TYR A 68 3.80 10.09 -10.49
C TYR A 68 5.18 10.68 -10.76
N GLN A 69 6.06 10.62 -9.80
CA GLN A 69 7.44 11.13 -9.88
C GLN A 69 8.36 10.22 -9.06
N PRO A 70 9.65 10.10 -9.41
CA PRO A 70 10.58 9.23 -8.68
C PRO A 70 10.63 9.51 -7.18
N GLU A 71 10.50 10.77 -6.79
CA GLU A 71 10.52 11.26 -5.40
C GLU A 71 9.32 10.75 -4.57
N ASP A 72 8.29 10.22 -5.20
CA ASP A 72 7.13 9.66 -4.48
C ASP A 72 7.52 8.49 -3.58
N ARG A 73 8.62 7.79 -3.89
CA ARG A 73 9.16 6.73 -3.03
C ARG A 73 9.56 7.26 -1.65
N GLU A 74 10.31 8.35 -1.62
CA GLU A 74 10.74 9.00 -0.37
C GLU A 74 9.57 9.76 0.27
N ASN A 75 8.73 10.40 -0.55
CA ASN A 75 7.51 11.08 -0.09
C ASN A 75 6.55 10.11 0.61
N PHE A 76 6.46 8.85 0.15
CA PHE A 76 5.68 7.81 0.81
C PHE A 76 6.25 7.45 2.18
N THR A 77 7.57 7.31 2.30
CA THR A 77 8.24 7.10 3.59
C THR A 77 7.96 8.23 4.56
N ASP A 78 8.12 9.48 4.11
CA ASP A 78 7.86 10.67 4.92
C ASP A 78 6.37 10.77 5.31
N LEU A 79 5.44 10.40 4.42
CA LEU A 79 4.01 10.34 4.72
C LEU A 79 3.72 9.36 5.86
N VAL A 80 4.30 8.17 5.80
CA VAL A 80 4.18 7.15 6.87
C VAL A 80 4.71 7.67 8.20
N VAL A 81 5.84 8.39 8.18
CA VAL A 81 6.38 9.05 9.39
C VAL A 81 5.40 10.08 9.94
N GLN A 82 4.79 10.93 9.08
CA GLN A 82 3.81 11.90 9.55
C GLN A 82 2.56 11.22 10.12
N LEU A 83 2.05 10.17 9.49
CA LEU A 83 0.92 9.41 10.04
C LEU A 83 1.24 8.86 11.43
N GLN A 84 2.39 8.27 11.64
CA GLN A 84 2.83 7.78 12.95
C GLN A 84 2.92 8.90 14.01
N ASN A 85 3.28 10.13 13.59
CA ASN A 85 3.37 11.26 14.51
C ASN A 85 2.00 11.79 14.96
N TYR A 86 0.96 11.66 14.14
CA TYR A 86 -0.36 12.23 14.40
C TYR A 86 -1.42 11.19 14.81
N MET A 87 -1.26 9.93 14.45
CA MET A 87 -2.13 8.84 14.88
C MET A 87 -1.91 8.54 16.37
N LYS A 88 -2.94 8.02 17.03
CA LYS A 88 -2.86 7.63 18.45
C LYS A 88 -2.09 6.32 18.59
N GLN A 89 -1.44 6.15 19.73
CA GLN A 89 -0.83 4.87 20.06
C GLN A 89 -1.89 3.75 20.07
N GLY A 90 -1.67 2.73 19.25
CA GLY A 90 -2.58 1.61 19.09
C GLY A 90 -3.48 1.69 17.85
N ASP A 91 -3.49 2.84 17.13
CA ASP A 91 -4.07 2.91 15.81
C ASP A 91 -3.23 2.07 14.84
N ILE A 92 -3.91 1.38 13.93
CA ILE A 92 -3.29 0.48 12.95
C ILE A 92 -2.98 1.28 11.67
N LEU A 93 -1.77 1.17 11.18
CA LEU A 93 -1.36 1.72 9.89
C LEU A 93 -0.94 0.58 8.96
N SER A 94 -1.63 0.44 7.84
CA SER A 94 -1.30 -0.51 6.78
C SER A 94 -1.27 0.15 5.41
N PHE A 95 -0.76 -0.56 4.42
CA PHE A 95 -0.85 -0.11 3.04
C PHE A 95 -0.99 -1.27 2.06
N ALA A 96 -1.61 -1.00 0.91
CA ALA A 96 -1.71 -1.93 -0.21
C ALA A 96 -0.44 -1.85 -1.07
N ALA A 97 0.10 -2.98 -1.46
CA ALA A 97 1.32 -3.08 -2.27
C ALA A 97 1.06 -3.84 -3.57
N GLY A 98 1.48 -3.26 -4.70
CA GLY A 98 1.44 -3.93 -5.98
C GLY A 98 2.38 -5.14 -6.03
N ALA A 99 1.91 -6.27 -6.53
CA ALA A 99 2.68 -7.52 -6.62
C ALA A 99 3.49 -7.57 -7.93
N SER A 100 4.37 -6.61 -8.15
CA SER A 100 5.24 -6.55 -9.33
C SER A 100 6.66 -6.16 -8.96
N THR A 101 7.66 -6.67 -9.70
CA THR A 101 9.06 -6.29 -9.54
C THR A 101 9.24 -4.78 -9.61
N ARG A 102 8.55 -4.13 -10.56
CA ARG A 102 8.61 -2.67 -10.70
C ARG A 102 8.17 -1.93 -9.44
N PHE A 103 7.10 -2.39 -8.78
CA PHE A 103 6.64 -1.80 -7.52
C PHE A 103 7.65 -2.06 -6.40
N PHE A 104 8.13 -3.29 -6.28
CA PHE A 104 9.06 -3.66 -5.21
C PHE A 104 10.37 -2.86 -5.25
N GLU A 105 10.86 -2.57 -6.44
CA GLU A 105 12.12 -1.85 -6.64
C GLU A 105 11.99 -0.33 -6.52
N ASN A 106 10.83 0.24 -6.88
CA ASN A 106 10.73 1.68 -7.10
C ASN A 106 9.78 2.42 -6.16
N SER A 107 8.76 1.75 -5.59
CA SER A 107 7.65 2.47 -4.92
C SER A 107 7.82 2.65 -3.42
N VAL A 108 8.58 1.78 -2.75
CA VAL A 108 8.68 1.76 -1.29
C VAL A 108 10.12 1.60 -0.83
N GLU A 109 10.53 2.36 0.18
CA GLU A 109 11.76 2.13 0.95
C GLU A 109 11.45 1.12 2.06
N TRP A 110 11.50 -0.17 1.73
CA TRP A 110 11.02 -1.28 2.57
C TRP A 110 11.65 -1.32 3.96
N ASP A 111 12.95 -1.05 4.04
CA ASP A 111 13.73 -1.02 5.28
C ASP A 111 13.32 0.11 6.21
N LYS A 112 12.80 1.21 5.67
CA LYS A 112 12.35 2.39 6.43
C LYS A 112 10.85 2.34 6.75
N VAL A 113 10.03 1.86 5.82
CA VAL A 113 8.56 1.85 5.96
C VAL A 113 8.09 0.71 6.84
N MET A 114 8.59 -0.53 6.65
CA MET A 114 8.07 -1.69 7.35
C MET A 114 8.23 -1.67 8.88
N PRO A 115 9.23 -1.02 9.47
CA PRO A 115 9.25 -0.80 10.93
C PRO A 115 8.11 0.08 11.45
N LEU A 116 7.58 0.99 10.62
CA LEU A 116 6.60 2.00 10.99
C LEU A 116 5.14 1.57 10.76
N VAL A 117 4.89 0.54 9.96
CA VAL A 117 3.55 0.05 9.66
C VAL A 117 3.28 -1.29 10.36
N ASP A 118 2.00 -1.61 10.58
CA ASP A 118 1.60 -2.87 11.19
C ASP A 118 1.65 -4.02 10.20
N ASN A 119 1.15 -3.80 8.97
CA ASN A 119 1.16 -4.79 7.90
C ASN A 119 1.16 -4.16 6.50
N VAL A 120 1.50 -4.98 5.53
CA VAL A 120 1.35 -4.70 4.09
C VAL A 120 0.34 -5.68 3.50
N ASN A 121 -0.65 -5.14 2.76
CA ASN A 121 -1.66 -5.90 2.04
C ASN A 121 -1.18 -6.09 0.59
N LEU A 122 -0.64 -7.27 0.30
CA LEU A 122 -0.05 -7.57 -1.00
C LEU A 122 -1.13 -7.95 -1.99
N MET A 123 -1.30 -7.14 -3.05
CA MET A 123 -2.29 -7.33 -4.11
C MET A 123 -1.87 -8.43 -5.08
N THR A 124 -2.00 -9.71 -4.66
CA THR A 124 -1.60 -10.89 -5.45
C THR A 124 -2.67 -11.29 -6.47
N TYR A 125 -3.20 -10.30 -7.16
CA TYR A 125 -4.20 -10.43 -8.23
C TYR A 125 -3.87 -9.50 -9.39
N ASP A 126 -4.71 -9.45 -10.40
CA ASP A 126 -4.49 -8.70 -11.65
C ASP A 126 -3.16 -9.07 -12.35
N PHE A 127 -2.70 -10.31 -12.19
CA PHE A 127 -1.53 -10.80 -12.89
C PHE A 127 -1.77 -10.89 -14.39
N PHE A 128 -2.99 -11.25 -14.77
CA PHE A 128 -3.52 -11.20 -16.13
C PHE A 128 -4.92 -10.59 -16.13
N GLY A 129 -5.19 -9.70 -17.06
CA GLY A 129 -6.45 -8.99 -17.19
C GLY A 129 -6.73 -8.60 -18.64
N SER A 130 -7.71 -7.75 -18.87
CA SER A 130 -8.17 -7.33 -20.21
C SER A 130 -7.08 -6.70 -21.10
N GLY A 131 -6.04 -6.12 -20.51
CA GLY A 131 -4.88 -5.56 -21.21
C GLY A 131 -3.77 -6.56 -21.54
N SER A 132 -3.92 -7.83 -21.16
CA SER A 132 -2.89 -8.85 -21.37
C SER A 132 -2.95 -9.39 -22.79
N SER A 133 -1.79 -9.52 -23.44
CA SER A 133 -1.66 -10.11 -24.79
C SER A 133 -1.72 -11.65 -24.79
N LYS A 134 -1.70 -12.26 -23.61
CA LYS A 134 -1.75 -13.72 -23.41
C LYS A 134 -2.77 -14.03 -22.30
N THR A 135 -3.29 -15.26 -22.33
CA THR A 135 -4.08 -15.81 -21.23
C THR A 135 -3.18 -16.31 -20.10
N GLY A 136 -3.66 -16.20 -18.87
CA GLY A 136 -2.97 -16.66 -17.67
C GLY A 136 -3.89 -16.65 -16.46
N HIS A 137 -3.37 -17.11 -15.32
CA HIS A 137 -4.12 -17.07 -14.06
C HIS A 137 -4.10 -15.66 -13.49
N HIS A 138 -5.29 -15.12 -13.22
CA HIS A 138 -5.49 -13.80 -12.63
C HIS A 138 -4.81 -13.68 -11.24
N THR A 139 -4.90 -14.75 -10.44
CA THR A 139 -4.39 -14.84 -9.05
C THR A 139 -3.61 -16.14 -8.85
N ALA A 140 -2.57 -16.37 -9.65
CA ALA A 140 -1.79 -17.61 -9.54
C ALA A 140 -1.16 -17.77 -8.15
N LEU A 141 -1.32 -18.93 -7.53
CA LEU A 141 -0.65 -19.26 -6.28
C LEU A 141 0.85 -19.45 -6.48
N SER A 142 1.23 -20.26 -7.48
CA SER A 142 2.63 -20.57 -7.83
C SER A 142 2.93 -20.24 -9.28
N SER A 143 4.18 -19.92 -9.56
CA SER A 143 4.70 -19.69 -10.91
C SER A 143 4.80 -21.00 -11.72
N ASN A 144 4.77 -20.88 -13.04
CA ASN A 144 4.98 -22.00 -13.97
C ASN A 144 5.76 -21.54 -15.21
N ALA A 145 6.01 -22.44 -16.15
CA ALA A 145 6.79 -22.16 -17.35
C ALA A 145 6.24 -21.05 -18.26
N PHE A 146 4.96 -20.68 -18.10
CA PHE A 146 4.27 -19.67 -18.93
C PHE A 146 3.90 -18.41 -18.15
N GLN A 147 4.00 -18.45 -16.82
CA GLN A 147 3.63 -17.36 -15.91
C GLN A 147 4.59 -17.33 -14.72
N ASP A 148 5.40 -16.29 -14.66
CA ASP A 148 6.36 -16.00 -13.59
C ASP A 148 5.74 -15.27 -12.39
N ARG A 149 4.67 -14.49 -12.62
CA ARG A 149 3.95 -13.76 -11.58
C ARG A 149 3.02 -14.68 -10.80
N SER A 150 3.20 -14.72 -9.47
CA SER A 150 2.39 -15.52 -8.57
C SER A 150 2.42 -14.95 -7.15
N ALA A 151 1.49 -15.37 -6.29
CA ALA A 151 1.50 -15.02 -4.87
C ALA A 151 2.80 -15.47 -4.21
N GLU A 152 3.24 -16.70 -4.44
CA GLU A 152 4.50 -17.27 -3.92
C GLU A 152 5.71 -16.43 -4.31
N ALA A 153 5.87 -16.10 -5.60
CA ALA A 153 6.97 -15.28 -6.09
C ALA A 153 6.96 -13.87 -5.47
N SER A 154 5.79 -13.27 -5.32
CA SER A 154 5.62 -11.94 -4.75
C SER A 154 5.94 -11.90 -3.25
N ILE A 155 5.49 -12.91 -2.48
CA ILE A 155 5.82 -13.04 -1.06
C ILE A 155 7.33 -13.26 -0.89
N LYS A 156 7.91 -14.14 -1.70
CA LYS A 156 9.37 -14.38 -1.67
C LYS A 156 10.15 -13.10 -1.93
N ALA A 157 9.75 -12.30 -2.92
CA ALA A 157 10.39 -11.02 -3.21
C ALA A 157 10.36 -10.06 -2.01
N LEU A 158 9.23 -9.95 -1.29
CA LEU A 158 9.13 -9.13 -0.08
C LEU A 158 10.02 -9.65 1.06
N ILE A 159 10.08 -10.96 1.23
CA ILE A 159 10.96 -11.58 2.26
C ILE A 159 12.43 -11.31 1.91
N ASP A 160 12.82 -11.44 0.65
CA ASP A 160 14.18 -11.16 0.18
C ASP A 160 14.56 -9.67 0.36
N LEU A 161 13.57 -8.76 0.36
CA LEU A 161 13.71 -7.33 0.71
C LEU A 161 13.72 -7.06 2.23
N GLY A 162 13.69 -8.09 3.07
CA GLY A 162 13.76 -7.98 4.52
C GLY A 162 12.41 -7.78 5.22
N VAL A 163 11.30 -7.88 4.51
CA VAL A 163 9.96 -7.74 5.11
C VAL A 163 9.66 -8.95 6.00
N ASN A 164 9.26 -8.70 7.24
CA ASN A 164 8.86 -9.76 8.17
C ASN A 164 7.60 -10.48 7.64
N PRO A 165 7.62 -11.80 7.41
CA PRO A 165 6.46 -12.54 6.90
C PRO A 165 5.19 -12.38 7.73
N LYS A 166 5.31 -12.12 9.03
CA LYS A 166 4.16 -11.88 9.92
C LYS A 166 3.41 -10.59 9.63
N LYS A 167 4.02 -9.66 8.88
CA LYS A 167 3.42 -8.40 8.45
C LYS A 167 2.85 -8.46 7.03
N ILE A 168 2.97 -9.58 6.31
CA ILE A 168 2.47 -9.73 4.94
C ILE A 168 1.08 -10.37 4.97
N PHE A 169 0.09 -9.64 4.48
CA PHE A 169 -1.25 -10.15 4.22
C PHE A 169 -1.42 -10.32 2.71
N ILE A 170 -2.04 -11.43 2.32
CA ILE A 170 -2.29 -11.77 0.92
C ILE A 170 -3.71 -11.33 0.57
N GLY A 171 -3.83 -10.48 -0.48
CA GLY A 171 -5.10 -10.04 -1.05
C GLY A 171 -5.51 -10.85 -2.29
#